data_d5e1cb861587c2a6007d7c9c43f03ad8
#
_entry.id   d5e1cb861587c2a6007d7c9c43f03ad8
#
_cell.length_a   1.000
_cell.length_b   1.000
_cell.length_c   1.000
_cell.angle_alpha   90.00
_cell.angle_beta   90.00
_cell.angle_gamma   90.00
#
_symmetry.space_group_name_H-M   'P 1'
#
loop_
_entity.id
_entity.type
_entity.pdbx_description
1 polymer ?
#
loop_
_entity_poly.entity_id
_entity_poly.type
_entity_poly.pdbx_seq_one_letter_code
_entity_poly.pdbx_strand_id
1 'polypeptide(L)'
;MVGSFFEEARPGELKADLIIMWREDNIIEEIVEDANIEDAIKTVLRKRRRKRSFAGRRILADVPKAVERIRQRIRSGRFKLGGYREMTVDDGPKVRIVQSVSLEDRIVLNAVMNVVDRHLKVRFIRTTSASIKNRGTHDLLQYIVKDIKDDPEGTLFGYQFDITKFYESVDQDVLLDAVKKMFKDKILIGILEECIRMMPKGVSIGLRSSQGLCNLLLSIYLDHRLKDQEAVAHYYRYCDDGLVLSGSKKYLWKVRDIIHEQ
;
A
#
# COMPACT_ATOMS: atom_id res chain seq x y z
N MET A 1 -37.32 -14.92 10.49
CA MET A 1 -37.24 -15.06 9.04
C MET A 1 -35.94 -14.41 8.60
N VAL A 2 -34.85 -15.17 8.66
CA VAL A 2 -33.52 -14.82 8.13
C VAL A 2 -32.99 -16.08 7.46
N GLY A 3 -33.45 -16.35 6.29
CA GLY A 3 -33.06 -17.50 5.51
C GLY A 3 -33.58 -17.34 4.11
N SER A 4 -32.75 -16.83 3.19
CA SER A 4 -32.84 -17.04 1.75
C SER A 4 -31.96 -16.08 0.91
N PHE A 5 -30.81 -15.63 1.42
CA PHE A 5 -29.86 -14.81 0.62
C PHE A 5 -28.52 -15.50 0.32
N PHE A 6 -28.40 -16.81 0.56
CA PHE A 6 -27.11 -17.51 0.43
C PHE A 6 -27.04 -18.53 -0.70
N GLU A 7 -27.95 -18.50 -1.66
CA GLU A 7 -28.08 -19.63 -2.61
C GLU A 7 -27.71 -19.34 -4.05
N GLU A 8 -26.86 -18.36 -4.40
CA GLU A 8 -26.38 -18.24 -5.81
C GLU A 8 -25.01 -17.57 -6.03
N ALA A 9 -24.26 -17.25 -4.98
CA ALA A 9 -22.91 -16.68 -5.18
C ALA A 9 -21.86 -17.79 -5.22
N ARG A 10 -21.01 -17.78 -6.23
CA ARG A 10 -19.85 -18.68 -6.31
C ARG A 10 -18.96 -18.51 -5.08
N PRO A 11 -18.37 -19.59 -4.50
CA PRO A 11 -17.64 -19.53 -3.23
C PRO A 11 -16.49 -18.50 -3.18
N GLY A 12 -15.92 -18.11 -4.33
CA GLY A 12 -14.85 -17.12 -4.44
C GLY A 12 -15.33 -15.67 -4.43
N GLU A 13 -16.50 -15.37 -5.02
CA GLU A 13 -17.09 -14.02 -5.05
C GLU A 13 -17.52 -13.57 -3.62
N LEU A 14 -18.06 -14.50 -2.82
CA LEU A 14 -18.45 -14.23 -1.44
C LEU A 14 -17.30 -13.80 -0.52
N LYS A 15 -16.07 -14.32 -0.71
CA LYS A 15 -14.92 -13.95 0.13
C LYS A 15 -14.31 -12.61 -0.27
N ALA A 16 -14.23 -12.32 -1.55
CA ALA A 16 -13.76 -11.01 -2.05
C ALA A 16 -14.73 -9.89 -1.61
N ASP A 17 -16.05 -10.13 -1.71
CA ASP A 17 -17.08 -9.22 -1.26
C ASP A 17 -17.10 -9.06 0.28
N LEU A 18 -16.81 -10.10 1.06
CA LEU A 18 -16.69 -10.03 2.53
C LEU A 18 -15.48 -9.18 2.96
N ILE A 19 -14.37 -9.23 2.25
CA ILE A 19 -13.21 -8.37 2.52
C ILE A 19 -13.55 -6.89 2.25
N ILE A 20 -14.45 -6.62 1.30
CA ILE A 20 -14.91 -5.29 0.92
C ILE A 20 -16.07 -4.80 1.82
N MET A 21 -16.82 -5.68 2.50
CA MET A 21 -18.03 -5.33 3.25
C MET A 21 -17.81 -4.45 4.49
N TRP A 22 -16.61 -4.43 5.09
CA TRP A 22 -16.30 -3.60 6.26
C TRP A 22 -15.47 -2.39 5.85
N ARG A 23 -16.16 -1.30 5.47
CA ARG A 23 -15.51 -0.02 5.18
C ARG A 23 -15.18 0.69 6.48
N GLU A 24 -13.92 1.06 6.61
CA GLU A 24 -13.41 1.79 7.77
C GLU A 24 -13.91 3.24 7.79
N ASP A 25 -14.33 3.71 8.96
CA ASP A 25 -14.86 5.06 9.18
C ASP A 25 -14.16 5.72 10.38
N ASN A 26 -14.31 7.05 10.51
CA ASN A 26 -13.74 7.86 11.60
C ASN A 26 -12.21 7.80 11.74
N ILE A 27 -11.50 7.41 10.69
CA ILE A 27 -10.03 7.27 10.70
C ILE A 27 -9.34 8.62 10.87
N ILE A 28 -9.98 9.71 10.44
CA ILE A 28 -9.42 11.06 10.59
C ILE A 28 -9.16 11.39 12.07
N GLU A 29 -9.99 10.96 13.00
CA GLU A 29 -9.79 11.26 14.41
C GLU A 29 -8.49 10.62 14.95
N GLU A 30 -8.18 9.38 14.56
CA GLU A 30 -6.89 8.75 14.88
C GLU A 30 -5.71 9.47 14.22
N ILE A 31 -5.88 9.90 12.96
CA ILE A 31 -4.82 10.59 12.22
C ILE A 31 -4.45 11.91 12.88
N VAL A 32 -5.42 12.65 13.39
CA VAL A 32 -5.20 13.99 13.97
C VAL A 32 -4.84 13.99 15.46
N GLU A 33 -4.71 12.83 16.07
CA GLU A 33 -4.18 12.73 17.44
C GLU A 33 -2.79 13.36 17.58
N ASP A 34 -2.54 14.08 18.68
CA ASP A 34 -1.27 14.75 18.93
C ASP A 34 -0.09 13.80 18.84
N ALA A 35 -0.20 12.64 19.48
CA ALA A 35 0.84 11.64 19.51
C ALA A 35 1.20 11.14 18.10
N ASN A 36 0.21 10.97 17.21
CA ASN A 36 0.45 10.55 15.85
C ASN A 36 1.14 11.63 15.01
N ILE A 37 0.69 12.89 15.10
CA ILE A 37 1.31 14.01 14.37
C ILE A 37 2.72 14.26 14.88
N GLU A 38 2.96 14.20 16.21
CA GLU A 38 4.30 14.31 16.77
C GLU A 38 5.23 13.19 16.28
N ASP A 39 4.76 11.94 16.24
CA ASP A 39 5.54 10.83 15.69
C ASP A 39 5.88 11.05 14.21
N ALA A 40 4.93 11.57 13.43
CA ALA A 40 5.16 11.92 12.03
C ALA A 40 6.23 13.03 11.91
N ILE A 41 6.20 14.07 12.77
CA ILE A 41 7.22 15.12 12.83
C ILE A 41 8.58 14.51 13.17
N LYS A 42 8.68 13.69 14.22
CA LYS A 42 9.92 13.02 14.66
C LYS A 42 10.50 12.15 13.55
N THR A 43 9.64 11.36 12.89
CA THR A 43 10.04 10.45 11.79
C THR A 43 10.57 11.22 10.58
N VAL A 44 9.84 12.23 10.11
CA VAL A 44 10.26 13.02 8.94
C VAL A 44 11.52 13.83 9.23
N LEU A 45 11.64 14.39 10.42
CA LEU A 45 12.79 15.19 10.84
C LEU A 45 13.98 14.35 11.37
N ARG A 46 13.91 13.02 11.39
CA ARG A 46 15.02 12.16 11.86
C ARG A 46 16.34 12.46 11.14
N LYS A 47 16.33 12.75 9.85
CA LYS A 47 17.53 13.06 9.06
C LYS A 47 18.05 14.47 9.40
N ARG A 48 19.36 14.59 9.76
CA ARG A 48 20.04 15.85 10.12
C ARG A 48 19.82 16.98 9.12
N ARG A 49 19.86 16.70 7.81
CA ARG A 49 19.63 17.69 6.75
C ARG A 49 18.24 18.32 6.85
N ARG A 50 17.20 17.53 7.12
CA ARG A 50 15.82 18.03 7.28
C ARG A 50 15.66 18.88 8.54
N LYS A 51 16.23 18.45 9.68
CA LYS A 51 16.24 19.22 10.92
C LYS A 51 16.85 20.60 10.76
N ARG A 52 17.95 20.70 9.97
CA ARG A 52 18.68 21.95 9.76
C ARG A 52 18.09 22.84 8.67
N SER A 53 17.13 22.36 7.87
CA SER A 53 16.44 23.19 6.87
C SER A 53 15.64 24.32 7.57
N PHE A 54 15.37 25.40 6.85
CA PHE A 54 14.55 26.50 7.38
C PHE A 54 13.18 25.99 7.88
N ALA A 55 12.48 25.20 7.07
CA ALA A 55 11.20 24.60 7.43
C ALA A 55 11.32 23.68 8.66
N GLY A 56 12.36 22.83 8.73
CA GLY A 56 12.58 21.94 9.87
C GLY A 56 12.85 22.71 11.18
N ARG A 57 13.67 23.76 11.13
CA ARG A 57 13.92 24.61 12.31
C ARG A 57 12.66 25.32 12.77
N ARG A 58 11.84 25.84 11.83
CA ARG A 58 10.55 26.49 12.16
C ARG A 58 9.57 25.53 12.84
N ILE A 59 9.50 24.27 12.40
CA ILE A 59 8.66 23.24 13.03
C ILE A 59 9.16 22.91 14.42
N LEU A 60 10.48 22.75 14.59
CA LEU A 60 11.08 22.37 15.87
C LEU A 60 11.09 23.52 16.91
N ALA A 61 11.00 24.78 16.47
CA ALA A 61 10.93 25.93 17.37
C ALA A 61 9.63 25.97 18.19
N ASP A 62 8.53 25.41 17.63
CA ASP A 62 7.23 25.36 18.33
C ASP A 62 6.46 24.13 17.79
N VAL A 63 6.74 22.97 18.39
CA VAL A 63 6.10 21.70 17.99
C VAL A 63 4.59 21.72 18.26
N PRO A 64 4.08 22.19 19.40
CA PRO A 64 2.62 22.27 19.63
C PRO A 64 1.89 23.07 18.56
N LYS A 65 2.42 24.24 18.19
CA LYS A 65 1.85 25.07 17.12
C LYS A 65 1.92 24.38 15.74
N ALA A 66 2.98 23.63 15.49
CA ALA A 66 3.11 22.85 14.25
C ALA A 66 2.10 21.71 14.21
N VAL A 67 1.86 21.00 15.32
CA VAL A 67 0.84 19.96 15.46
C VAL A 67 -0.53 20.53 15.16
N GLU A 68 -0.90 21.65 15.78
CA GLU A 68 -2.21 22.27 15.58
C GLU A 68 -2.42 22.69 14.11
N ARG A 69 -1.41 23.30 13.48
CA ARG A 69 -1.47 23.68 12.07
C ARG A 69 -1.66 22.47 11.15
N ILE A 70 -0.96 21.37 11.41
CA ILE A 70 -1.08 20.13 10.63
C ILE A 70 -2.47 19.52 10.83
N ARG A 71 -2.96 19.47 12.07
CA ARG A 71 -4.32 19.01 12.41
C ARG A 71 -5.38 19.78 11.63
N GLN A 72 -5.32 21.12 11.68
CA GLN A 72 -6.27 21.98 10.97
C GLN A 72 -6.21 21.74 9.47
N ARG A 73 -5.00 21.58 8.90
CA ARG A 73 -4.81 21.29 7.49
C ARG A 73 -5.44 19.96 7.08
N ILE A 74 -5.32 18.92 7.90
CA ILE A 74 -5.95 17.60 7.66
C ILE A 74 -7.47 17.74 7.79
N ARG A 75 -7.99 18.30 8.87
CA ARG A 75 -9.43 18.44 9.14
C ARG A 75 -10.17 19.38 8.17
N SER A 76 -9.45 20.25 7.48
CA SER A 76 -10.07 21.20 6.56
C SER A 76 -10.85 20.56 5.41
N GLY A 77 -10.59 19.28 5.10
CA GLY A 77 -11.15 18.59 3.94
C GLY A 77 -10.72 19.18 2.59
N ARG A 78 -9.82 20.15 2.60
CA ARG A 78 -9.29 20.87 1.42
C ARG A 78 -7.79 20.67 1.27
N PHE A 79 -7.29 19.50 1.66
CA PHE A 79 -5.88 19.20 1.53
C PHE A 79 -5.45 19.25 0.06
N LYS A 80 -4.37 20.00 -0.19
CA LYS A 80 -3.69 20.07 -1.48
C LYS A 80 -2.19 19.92 -1.26
N LEU A 81 -1.55 19.14 -2.11
CA LEU A 81 -0.09 19.08 -2.16
C LEU A 81 0.47 20.39 -2.70
N GLY A 82 1.52 20.90 -2.09
CA GLY A 82 2.19 22.13 -2.52
C GLY A 82 3.08 21.99 -3.77
N GLY A 83 2.81 20.98 -4.60
CA GLY A 83 3.66 20.62 -5.74
C GLY A 83 4.81 19.69 -5.34
N TYR A 84 5.57 19.23 -6.34
CA TYR A 84 6.72 18.33 -6.14
C TYR A 84 7.93 18.81 -6.93
N ARG A 85 9.10 18.31 -6.54
CA ARG A 85 10.34 18.42 -7.29
C ARG A 85 10.82 17.04 -7.68
N GLU A 86 11.28 16.89 -8.90
CA GLU A 86 11.90 15.66 -9.33
C GLU A 86 13.37 15.61 -8.89
N MET A 87 13.79 14.45 -8.49
CA MET A 87 15.16 14.16 -8.08
C MET A 87 15.57 12.83 -8.67
N THR A 88 16.74 12.81 -9.28
CA THR A 88 17.37 11.57 -9.74
C THR A 88 18.01 10.85 -8.54
N VAL A 89 17.73 9.58 -8.41
CA VAL A 89 18.31 8.71 -7.38
C VAL A 89 18.91 7.49 -8.05
N ASP A 90 20.20 7.25 -7.79
CA ASP A 90 20.88 6.04 -8.21
C ASP A 90 20.44 4.88 -7.30
N ASP A 91 19.84 3.85 -7.89
CA ASP A 91 19.39 2.64 -7.22
C ASP A 91 20.13 1.43 -7.81
N GLY A 92 21.41 1.38 -7.58
CA GLY A 92 22.33 0.40 -8.15
C GLY A 92 22.42 0.53 -9.68
N PRO A 93 22.02 -0.49 -10.45
CA PRO A 93 22.14 -0.45 -11.91
C PRO A 93 21.04 0.43 -12.59
N LYS A 94 20.07 0.93 -11.82
CA LYS A 94 18.93 1.71 -12.34
C LYS A 94 18.96 3.13 -11.79
N VAL A 95 18.67 4.09 -12.66
CA VAL A 95 18.44 5.49 -12.29
C VAL A 95 16.95 5.72 -12.19
N ARG A 96 16.47 6.22 -11.04
CA ARG A 96 15.04 6.47 -10.82
C ARG A 96 14.77 7.95 -10.65
N ILE A 97 13.71 8.44 -11.26
CA ILE A 97 13.18 9.80 -11.03
C ILE A 97 12.16 9.70 -9.89
N VAL A 98 12.47 10.36 -8.78
CA VAL A 98 11.66 10.32 -7.55
C VAL A 98 11.09 11.71 -7.28
N GLN A 99 9.79 11.79 -7.04
CA GLN A 99 9.11 13.03 -6.71
C GLN A 99 9.25 13.36 -5.21
N SER A 100 9.60 14.57 -4.91
CA SER A 100 9.84 15.07 -3.56
C SER A 100 8.90 16.23 -3.25
N VAL A 101 7.97 16.03 -2.33
CA VAL A 101 7.06 17.07 -1.84
C VAL A 101 7.68 17.88 -0.70
N SER A 102 7.02 18.96 -0.30
CA SER A 102 7.45 19.82 0.81
C SER A 102 7.62 19.05 2.12
N LEU A 103 8.38 19.62 3.07
CA LEU A 103 8.59 19.00 4.39
C LEU A 103 7.28 18.85 5.16
N GLU A 104 6.40 19.85 5.07
CA GLU A 104 5.11 19.85 5.74
C GLU A 104 4.15 18.81 5.12
N ASP A 105 4.11 18.71 3.77
CA ASP A 105 3.34 17.66 3.09
C ASP A 105 3.83 16.26 3.50
N ARG A 106 5.15 16.07 3.61
CA ARG A 106 5.71 14.80 4.10
C ARG A 106 5.26 14.46 5.51
N ILE A 107 5.11 15.45 6.39
CA ILE A 107 4.63 15.21 7.76
C ILE A 107 3.15 14.83 7.72
N VAL A 108 2.31 15.56 6.96
CA VAL A 108 0.90 15.20 6.77
C VAL A 108 0.77 13.78 6.25
N LEU A 109 1.49 13.43 5.17
CA LEU A 109 1.43 12.08 4.60
C LEU A 109 1.97 11.00 5.55
N ASN A 110 2.94 11.33 6.41
CA ASN A 110 3.37 10.38 7.43
C ASN A 110 2.31 10.18 8.51
N ALA A 111 1.66 11.25 8.98
CA ALA A 111 0.58 11.14 9.95
C ALA A 111 -0.59 10.30 9.38
N VAL A 112 -0.99 10.56 8.14
CA VAL A 112 -2.03 9.79 7.44
C VAL A 112 -1.63 8.32 7.33
N MET A 113 -0.44 8.03 6.79
CA MET A 113 -0.01 6.65 6.54
C MET A 113 0.37 5.87 7.80
N ASN A 114 0.70 6.52 8.92
CA ASN A 114 0.88 5.82 10.19
C ASN A 114 -0.39 5.08 10.62
N VAL A 115 -1.55 5.65 10.34
CA VAL A 115 -2.86 5.07 10.66
C VAL A 115 -3.31 4.15 9.51
N VAL A 116 -3.35 4.66 8.29
CA VAL A 116 -3.81 3.92 7.10
C VAL A 116 -3.07 2.59 6.92
N ASP A 117 -1.74 2.56 7.10
CA ASP A 117 -0.95 1.32 6.98
C ASP A 117 -1.40 0.21 7.94
N ARG A 118 -1.94 0.56 9.14
CA ARG A 118 -2.47 -0.42 10.08
C ARG A 118 -3.75 -1.08 9.56
N HIS A 119 -4.65 -0.26 8.99
CA HIS A 119 -5.89 -0.74 8.38
C HIS A 119 -5.63 -1.52 7.09
N LEU A 120 -4.68 -1.09 6.26
CA LEU A 120 -4.28 -1.82 5.06
C LEU A 120 -3.69 -3.19 5.38
N LYS A 121 -2.83 -3.28 6.41
CA LYS A 121 -2.10 -4.50 6.76
C LYS A 121 -3.01 -5.70 7.03
N VAL A 122 -4.19 -5.49 7.60
CA VAL A 122 -5.13 -6.59 7.92
C VAL A 122 -5.82 -7.15 6.67
N ARG A 123 -5.77 -6.41 5.55
CA ARG A 123 -6.32 -6.85 4.26
C ARG A 123 -5.33 -7.65 3.42
N PHE A 124 -4.04 -7.54 3.71
CA PHE A 124 -3.01 -8.20 2.94
C PHE A 124 -2.85 -9.65 3.35
N ILE A 125 -2.75 -10.55 2.37
CA ILE A 125 -2.40 -11.94 2.64
C ILE A 125 -1.06 -12.02 3.38
N ARG A 126 -0.82 -13.11 4.13
CA ARG A 126 0.38 -13.19 4.99
C ARG A 126 1.68 -13.20 4.20
N THR A 127 1.66 -13.74 2.99
CA THR A 127 2.82 -13.86 2.10
C THR A 127 3.05 -12.64 1.19
N THR A 128 2.35 -11.52 1.45
CA THR A 128 2.67 -10.21 0.86
C THR A 128 3.61 -9.44 1.77
N SER A 129 4.70 -8.93 1.20
CA SER A 129 5.76 -8.19 1.88
C SER A 129 6.13 -6.91 1.12
N ALA A 130 7.05 -6.15 1.64
CA ALA A 130 7.50 -4.82 1.24
C ALA A 130 6.62 -3.68 1.75
N SER A 131 7.28 -2.72 2.43
CA SER A 131 6.67 -1.55 3.07
C SER A 131 5.53 -1.85 4.05
N ILE A 132 5.45 -3.07 4.52
CA ILE A 132 4.54 -3.53 5.56
C ILE A 132 5.37 -3.75 6.83
N LYS A 133 4.96 -3.12 7.94
CA LYS A 133 5.66 -3.26 9.22
C LYS A 133 5.80 -4.73 9.62
N ASN A 134 7.02 -5.17 9.87
CA ASN A 134 7.40 -6.54 10.23
C ASN A 134 7.17 -7.59 9.11
N ARG A 135 7.09 -7.16 7.84
CA ARG A 135 7.02 -8.04 6.68
C ARG A 135 8.03 -7.56 5.63
N GLY A 136 9.28 -7.94 5.81
CA GLY A 136 10.39 -7.62 4.88
C GLY A 136 10.86 -8.86 4.12
N THR A 137 11.95 -8.70 3.35
CA THR A 137 12.54 -9.77 2.53
C THR A 137 12.88 -11.01 3.37
N HIS A 138 13.46 -10.84 4.55
CA HIS A 138 13.83 -11.97 5.41
C HIS A 138 12.60 -12.71 5.95
N ASP A 139 11.53 -11.98 6.32
CA ASP A 139 10.29 -12.59 6.76
C ASP A 139 9.66 -13.42 5.63
N LEU A 140 9.59 -12.87 4.40
CA LEU A 140 9.06 -13.58 3.24
C LEU A 140 9.88 -14.83 2.91
N LEU A 141 11.20 -14.72 2.93
CA LEU A 141 12.10 -15.83 2.67
C LEU A 141 11.91 -16.99 3.66
N GLN A 142 11.64 -16.70 4.94
CA GLN A 142 11.35 -17.74 5.93
C GLN A 142 10.09 -18.55 5.57
N TYR A 143 9.05 -17.90 5.03
CA TYR A 143 7.85 -18.60 4.54
C TYR A 143 8.16 -19.48 3.32
N ILE A 144 8.89 -18.95 2.34
CA ILE A 144 9.30 -19.70 1.15
C ILE A 144 10.12 -20.94 1.55
N VAL A 145 11.13 -20.77 2.39
CA VAL A 145 11.99 -21.89 2.83
C VAL A 145 11.21 -22.91 3.65
N LYS A 146 10.27 -22.45 4.49
CA LYS A 146 9.40 -23.34 5.25
C LYS A 146 8.53 -24.17 4.31
N ASP A 147 7.84 -23.55 3.37
CA ASP A 147 6.92 -24.24 2.47
C ASP A 147 7.67 -25.23 1.55
N ILE A 148 8.88 -24.90 1.09
CA ILE A 148 9.73 -25.84 0.32
C ILE A 148 10.13 -27.07 1.16
N LYS A 149 10.35 -26.91 2.46
CA LYS A 149 10.69 -28.03 3.35
C LYS A 149 9.48 -28.89 3.69
N ASP A 150 8.31 -28.23 3.89
CA ASP A 150 7.10 -28.91 4.32
C ASP A 150 6.38 -29.61 3.14
N ASP A 151 6.52 -29.07 1.93
CA ASP A 151 5.91 -29.61 0.70
C ASP A 151 6.92 -29.63 -0.46
N PRO A 152 7.95 -30.51 -0.44
CA PRO A 152 8.97 -30.57 -1.48
C PRO A 152 8.40 -30.91 -2.86
N GLU A 153 7.40 -31.80 -2.92
CA GLU A 153 6.77 -32.22 -4.18
C GLU A 153 5.87 -31.12 -4.78
N GLY A 154 5.16 -30.38 -3.94
CA GLY A 154 4.32 -29.25 -4.34
C GLY A 154 5.09 -27.98 -4.68
N THR A 155 6.41 -27.95 -4.47
CA THR A 155 7.26 -26.77 -4.70
C THR A 155 8.41 -27.00 -5.68
N LEU A 156 8.33 -28.08 -6.51
CA LEU A 156 9.38 -28.48 -7.48
C LEU A 156 9.69 -27.44 -8.56
N PHE A 157 8.70 -26.65 -8.95
CA PHE A 157 8.81 -25.65 -10.02
C PHE A 157 8.36 -24.28 -9.53
N GLY A 158 8.99 -23.22 -10.07
CA GLY A 158 8.66 -21.85 -9.76
C GLY A 158 8.29 -21.06 -11.01
N TYR A 159 7.30 -20.18 -10.87
CA TYR A 159 7.00 -19.12 -11.81
C TYR A 159 7.19 -17.78 -11.10
N GLN A 160 8.16 -17.01 -11.56
CA GLN A 160 8.43 -15.66 -11.10
C GLN A 160 7.90 -14.67 -12.16
N PHE A 161 7.30 -13.57 -11.68
CA PHE A 161 6.84 -12.48 -12.52
C PHE A 161 7.14 -11.13 -11.88
N ASP A 162 7.24 -10.11 -12.72
CA ASP A 162 7.43 -8.70 -12.36
C ASP A 162 6.46 -7.84 -13.17
N ILE A 163 5.86 -6.83 -12.56
CA ILE A 163 4.93 -5.93 -13.24
C ILE A 163 5.72 -4.79 -13.87
N THR A 164 5.79 -4.78 -15.18
CA THR A 164 6.56 -3.81 -15.95
C THR A 164 6.12 -2.38 -15.64
N LYS A 165 7.07 -1.54 -15.17
CA LYS A 165 6.85 -0.13 -14.83
C LYS A 165 5.63 0.07 -13.91
N PHE A 166 5.52 -0.76 -12.87
CA PHE A 166 4.32 -0.86 -12.05
C PHE A 166 3.76 0.51 -11.63
N TYR A 167 4.53 1.36 -10.96
CA TYR A 167 4.06 2.67 -10.50
C TYR A 167 3.61 3.62 -11.62
N GLU A 168 4.23 3.54 -12.79
CA GLU A 168 3.88 4.34 -13.96
C GLU A 168 2.64 3.81 -14.69
N SER A 169 2.35 2.50 -14.55
CA SER A 169 1.23 1.82 -15.22
C SER A 169 -0.05 1.77 -14.39
N VAL A 170 0.00 2.11 -13.09
CA VAL A 170 -1.19 2.12 -12.21
C VAL A 170 -2.28 3.01 -12.80
N ASP A 171 -3.47 2.44 -12.97
CA ASP A 171 -4.68 3.20 -13.26
C ASP A 171 -5.15 3.91 -11.99
N GLN A 172 -5.16 5.24 -12.04
CA GLN A 172 -5.50 6.08 -10.89
C GLN A 172 -6.97 5.95 -10.48
N ASP A 173 -7.88 5.71 -11.41
CA ASP A 173 -9.31 5.57 -11.12
C ASP A 173 -9.59 4.22 -10.47
N VAL A 174 -8.97 3.15 -10.96
CA VAL A 174 -9.06 1.82 -10.35
C VAL A 174 -8.46 1.83 -8.93
N LEU A 175 -7.32 2.51 -8.74
CA LEU A 175 -6.72 2.65 -7.41
C LEU A 175 -7.61 3.47 -6.46
N LEU A 176 -8.21 4.56 -6.95
CA LEU A 176 -9.11 5.38 -6.15
C LEU A 176 -10.38 4.61 -5.78
N ASP A 177 -10.90 3.77 -6.67
CA ASP A 177 -12.03 2.90 -6.37
C ASP A 177 -11.67 1.84 -5.31
N ALA A 178 -10.46 1.28 -5.34
CA ALA A 178 -9.97 0.40 -4.28
C ALA A 178 -9.94 1.12 -2.91
N VAL A 179 -9.47 2.38 -2.88
CA VAL A 179 -9.49 3.22 -1.67
C VAL A 179 -10.93 3.46 -1.18
N LYS A 180 -11.86 3.81 -2.08
CA LYS A 180 -13.28 4.04 -1.74
C LYS A 180 -14.00 2.78 -1.28
N LYS A 181 -13.59 1.61 -1.77
CA LYS A 181 -14.09 0.31 -1.28
C LYS A 181 -13.65 0.05 0.16
N MET A 182 -12.48 0.52 0.56
CA MET A 182 -11.93 0.30 1.90
C MET A 182 -12.38 1.35 2.92
N PHE A 183 -12.43 2.63 2.54
CA PHE A 183 -12.69 3.74 3.45
C PHE A 183 -14.01 4.45 3.13
N LYS A 184 -14.71 4.96 4.18
CA LYS A 184 -15.89 5.82 4.05
C LYS A 184 -15.57 7.29 4.30
N ASP A 185 -14.53 7.57 5.07
CA ASP A 185 -14.14 8.91 5.49
C ASP A 185 -13.78 9.77 4.27
N LYS A 186 -14.63 10.75 3.97
CA LYS A 186 -14.49 11.61 2.79
C LYS A 186 -13.23 12.49 2.85
N ILE A 187 -12.81 12.91 4.06
CA ILE A 187 -11.62 13.73 4.24
C ILE A 187 -10.39 12.89 3.92
N LEU A 188 -10.32 11.67 4.46
CA LEU A 188 -9.24 10.73 4.17
C LEU A 188 -9.18 10.41 2.67
N ILE A 189 -10.31 10.05 2.07
CA ILE A 189 -10.38 9.75 0.63
C ILE A 189 -9.86 10.93 -0.19
N GLY A 190 -10.25 12.17 0.14
CA GLY A 190 -9.75 13.37 -0.54
C GLY A 190 -8.24 13.57 -0.42
N ILE A 191 -7.65 13.27 0.74
CA ILE A 191 -6.20 13.33 0.94
C ILE A 191 -5.48 12.25 0.09
N LEU A 192 -6.00 11.03 0.08
CA LEU A 192 -5.43 9.92 -0.69
C LEU A 192 -5.60 10.14 -2.19
N GLU A 193 -6.72 10.68 -2.64
CA GLU A 193 -6.96 11.07 -4.03
C GLU A 193 -5.95 12.12 -4.52
N GLU A 194 -5.68 13.14 -3.70
CA GLU A 194 -4.66 14.15 -4.02
C GLU A 194 -3.27 13.52 -4.20
N CYS A 195 -2.94 12.48 -3.41
CA CYS A 195 -1.69 11.74 -3.56
C CYS A 195 -1.67 10.88 -4.83
N ILE A 196 -2.78 10.20 -5.14
CA ILE A 196 -2.92 9.33 -6.32
C ILE A 196 -2.80 10.18 -7.59
N ARG A 197 -3.50 11.30 -7.63
CA ARG A 197 -3.56 12.19 -8.80
C ARG A 197 -2.42 13.21 -8.89
N MET A 198 -1.40 13.12 -8.02
CA MET A 198 -0.26 14.04 -8.07
C MET A 198 0.51 13.96 -9.40
N MET A 199 0.57 12.78 -10.00
CA MET A 199 1.20 12.55 -11.31
C MET A 199 0.16 12.60 -12.42
N PRO A 200 0.52 13.02 -13.66
CA PRO A 200 -0.39 12.99 -14.81
C PRO A 200 -0.87 11.57 -15.17
N LYS A 201 -0.05 10.56 -14.89
CA LYS A 201 -0.32 9.13 -15.11
C LYS A 201 0.43 8.32 -14.07
N GLY A 202 -0.15 7.18 -13.67
CA GLY A 202 0.45 6.34 -12.65
C GLY A 202 0.49 7.02 -11.28
N VAL A 203 1.37 6.56 -10.41
CA VAL A 203 1.56 7.13 -9.07
C VAL A 203 3.03 7.44 -8.80
N SER A 204 3.27 8.38 -7.89
CA SER A 204 4.63 8.81 -7.55
C SER A 204 5.42 7.74 -6.79
N ILE A 205 6.65 7.49 -7.22
CA ILE A 205 7.60 6.63 -6.48
C ILE A 205 8.07 7.31 -5.17
N GLY A 206 7.98 8.64 -5.08
CA GLY A 206 8.52 9.43 -3.97
C GLY A 206 7.60 9.63 -2.77
N LEU A 207 6.32 9.32 -2.89
CA LEU A 207 5.35 9.44 -1.81
C LEU A 207 5.30 8.17 -0.94
N ARG A 208 5.20 8.38 0.37
CA ARG A 208 5.00 7.26 1.31
C ARG A 208 3.69 6.50 1.06
N SER A 209 2.64 7.20 0.62
CA SER A 209 1.33 6.62 0.34
C SER A 209 1.34 5.64 -0.83
N SER A 210 2.15 5.89 -1.86
CA SER A 210 2.08 5.13 -3.11
C SER A 210 2.25 3.62 -2.90
N GLN A 211 3.23 3.21 -2.10
CA GLN A 211 3.53 1.79 -1.92
C GLN A 211 2.43 1.05 -1.13
N GLY A 212 1.88 1.69 -0.08
CA GLY A 212 0.76 1.12 0.68
C GLY A 212 -0.50 0.99 -0.18
N LEU A 213 -0.81 2.03 -0.96
CA LEU A 213 -1.98 2.04 -1.86
C LEU A 213 -1.82 1.06 -3.04
N CYS A 214 -0.62 0.96 -3.61
CA CYS A 214 -0.34 -0.04 -4.64
C CYS A 214 -0.40 -1.47 -4.10
N ASN A 215 0.03 -1.71 -2.86
CA ASN A 215 -0.18 -2.99 -2.20
C ASN A 215 -1.67 -3.30 -1.99
N LEU A 216 -2.51 -2.29 -1.68
CA LEU A 216 -3.97 -2.46 -1.62
C LEU A 216 -4.55 -2.87 -2.97
N LEU A 217 -4.14 -2.19 -4.05
CA LEU A 217 -4.57 -2.51 -5.41
C LEU A 217 -4.28 -3.97 -5.75
N LEU A 218 -3.02 -4.40 -5.59
CA LEU A 218 -2.62 -5.77 -5.87
C LEU A 218 -3.24 -6.79 -4.91
N SER A 219 -3.51 -6.41 -3.67
CA SER A 219 -4.21 -7.28 -2.73
C SER A 219 -5.63 -7.61 -3.22
N ILE A 220 -6.37 -6.60 -3.68
CA ILE A 220 -7.76 -6.76 -4.13
C ILE A 220 -7.82 -7.53 -5.46
N TYR A 221 -7.01 -7.13 -6.44
CA TYR A 221 -7.16 -7.63 -7.81
C TYR A 221 -6.27 -8.85 -8.13
N LEU A 222 -5.20 -9.09 -7.37
CA LEU A 222 -4.27 -10.18 -7.62
C LEU A 222 -4.16 -11.18 -6.46
N ASP A 223 -3.79 -10.69 -5.24
CA ASP A 223 -3.44 -11.60 -4.13
C ASP A 223 -4.62 -12.47 -3.70
N HIS A 224 -5.78 -11.86 -3.46
CA HIS A 224 -6.99 -12.57 -3.04
C HIS A 224 -7.57 -13.42 -4.17
N ARG A 225 -7.45 -12.99 -5.43
CA ARG A 225 -7.82 -13.83 -6.55
C ARG A 225 -7.00 -15.12 -6.57
N LEU A 226 -5.68 -15.02 -6.50
CA LEU A 226 -4.82 -16.20 -6.51
C LEU A 226 -5.01 -17.09 -5.29
N LYS A 227 -5.07 -16.52 -4.07
CA LYS A 227 -5.14 -17.29 -2.83
C LYS A 227 -6.53 -17.85 -2.53
N ASP A 228 -7.57 -17.04 -2.70
CA ASP A 228 -8.91 -17.35 -2.22
C ASP A 228 -9.81 -17.94 -3.30
N GLN A 229 -9.69 -17.48 -4.55
CA GLN A 229 -10.52 -17.94 -5.66
C GLN A 229 -9.88 -19.10 -6.41
N GLU A 230 -8.60 -18.98 -6.77
CA GLU A 230 -7.86 -20.00 -7.53
C GLU A 230 -7.14 -21.01 -6.63
N ALA A 231 -7.19 -20.82 -5.30
CA ALA A 231 -6.60 -21.69 -4.28
C ALA A 231 -5.09 -22.00 -4.52
N VAL A 232 -4.32 -21.01 -5.00
CA VAL A 232 -2.88 -21.15 -5.22
C VAL A 232 -2.18 -21.34 -3.88
N ALA A 233 -1.68 -22.55 -3.60
CA ALA A 233 -1.11 -22.91 -2.30
C ALA A 233 0.13 -22.07 -1.96
N HIS A 234 1.10 -22.02 -2.84
CA HIS A 234 2.41 -21.40 -2.64
C HIS A 234 2.55 -20.16 -3.51
N TYR A 235 1.99 -19.03 -3.03
CA TYR A 235 2.07 -17.72 -3.67
C TYR A 235 2.69 -16.70 -2.71
N TYR A 236 3.66 -15.95 -3.19
CA TYR A 236 4.43 -14.95 -2.44
C TYR A 236 4.59 -13.69 -3.28
N ARG A 237 4.48 -12.52 -2.64
CA ARG A 237 4.68 -11.24 -3.33
C ARG A 237 5.56 -10.29 -2.52
N TYR A 238 6.52 -9.68 -3.19
CA TYR A 238 7.34 -8.60 -2.66
C TYR A 238 7.19 -7.36 -3.54
N CYS A 239 6.35 -6.41 -3.13
CA CYS A 239 5.95 -5.26 -3.94
C CYS A 239 5.27 -5.70 -5.26
N ASP A 240 5.92 -5.48 -6.40
CA ASP A 240 5.53 -5.86 -7.75
C ASP A 240 6.11 -7.21 -8.21
N ASP A 241 7.10 -7.75 -7.51
CA ASP A 241 7.64 -9.07 -7.76
C ASP A 241 6.78 -10.18 -7.14
N GLY A 242 6.37 -11.15 -7.93
CA GLY A 242 5.61 -12.30 -7.49
C GLY A 242 6.33 -13.64 -7.75
N LEU A 243 6.10 -14.62 -6.87
CA LEU A 243 6.57 -15.99 -6.99
C LEU A 243 5.44 -16.96 -6.70
N VAL A 244 5.23 -17.91 -7.61
CA VAL A 244 4.34 -19.05 -7.42
C VAL A 244 5.15 -20.33 -7.49
N LEU A 245 5.02 -21.22 -6.50
CA LEU A 245 5.62 -22.55 -6.54
C LEU A 245 4.52 -23.61 -6.74
N SER A 246 4.85 -24.68 -7.48
CA SER A 246 3.95 -25.82 -7.71
C SER A 246 4.73 -27.06 -8.11
N GLY A 247 4.19 -28.25 -7.81
CA GLY A 247 4.66 -29.53 -8.34
C GLY A 247 4.35 -29.75 -9.83
N SER A 248 3.57 -28.86 -10.47
CA SER A 248 3.12 -29.01 -11.84
C SER A 248 3.42 -27.79 -12.71
N LYS A 249 4.26 -27.96 -13.73
CA LYS A 249 4.50 -26.92 -14.75
C LYS A 249 3.21 -26.53 -15.49
N LYS A 250 2.34 -27.50 -15.79
CA LYS A 250 1.07 -27.24 -16.46
C LYS A 250 0.17 -26.32 -15.63
N TYR A 251 0.16 -26.51 -14.32
CA TYR A 251 -0.58 -25.63 -13.40
C TYR A 251 0.01 -24.23 -13.36
N LEU A 252 1.34 -24.08 -13.33
CA LEU A 252 2.00 -22.77 -13.36
C LEU A 252 1.67 -21.98 -14.65
N TRP A 253 1.55 -22.67 -15.80
CA TRP A 253 1.08 -22.02 -17.03
C TRP A 253 -0.34 -21.48 -16.90
N LYS A 254 -1.26 -22.25 -16.30
CA LYS A 254 -2.61 -21.78 -16.01
C LYS A 254 -2.60 -20.55 -15.10
N VAL A 255 -1.81 -20.57 -14.02
CA VAL A 255 -1.69 -19.42 -13.09
C VAL A 255 -1.10 -18.20 -13.80
N ARG A 256 -0.10 -18.39 -14.67
CA ARG A 256 0.42 -17.30 -15.50
C ARG A 256 -0.68 -16.64 -16.33
N ASP A 257 -1.50 -17.44 -17.01
CA ASP A 257 -2.57 -16.91 -17.85
C ASP A 257 -3.58 -16.10 -17.01
N ILE A 258 -3.94 -16.58 -15.83
CA ILE A 258 -4.78 -15.84 -14.87
C ILE A 258 -4.15 -14.49 -14.45
N ILE A 259 -2.83 -14.46 -14.21
CA ILE A 259 -2.12 -13.23 -13.83
C ILE A 259 -2.12 -12.23 -15.00
N HIS A 260 -1.98 -12.69 -16.24
CA HIS A 260 -1.98 -11.83 -17.42
C HIS A 260 -3.35 -11.27 -17.81
N GLU A 261 -4.44 -11.83 -17.28
CA GLU A 261 -5.81 -11.33 -17.46
C GLU A 261 -6.16 -10.16 -16.50
N GLN A 262 -5.35 -9.88 -15.49
CA GLN A 262 -5.55 -8.83 -14.48
C GLN A 262 -4.91 -7.51 -14.90
#